data_21b242dc43e3b62b80fcb217f9d5ae3f
#
_entry.id   21b242dc43e3b62b80fcb217f9d5ae3f
#
_cell.length_a   1.000
_cell.length_b   1.000
_cell.length_c   1.000
_cell.angle_alpha   90.00
_cell.angle_beta   90.00
_cell.angle_gamma   90.00
#
_symmetry.space_group_name_H-M   'P 1'
#
loop_
_entity.id
_entity.type
_entity.pdbx_description
1 polymer ?
#
loop_
_entity_poly.entity_id
_entity_poly.type
_entity_poly.pdbx_seq_one_letter_code
_entity_poly.pdbx_strand_id
1 'polypeptide(L)'
;MFKYGISYYIMEDEARKPQSGVDVRLLRPGADWQSGIRLIETENSGYYECLIETEADCGFYEIWDNVGNTQGQFSGKTYTIGKLDARGLQNNCIYGNHILDGVVTGSKIANEAIGTEHLQNGLFSLSKLQYEIQDQDKGVGD
;
A
#
# COMPACT_ATOMS: atom_id res chain seq x y z
N MET A 1 2.87 1.26 -9.97
CA MET A 1 4.16 1.95 -9.70
C MET A 1 4.26 2.29 -8.24
N PHE A 2 5.34 1.90 -7.60
CA PHE A 2 5.58 2.15 -6.18
C PHE A 2 6.95 2.78 -6.02
N LYS A 3 7.06 3.72 -5.08
CA LYS A 3 8.31 4.42 -4.80
C LYS A 3 8.75 4.06 -3.38
N TYR A 4 10.03 3.73 -3.24
CA TYR A 4 10.65 3.54 -1.94
C TYR A 4 11.80 4.52 -1.79
N GLY A 5 11.92 5.10 -0.60
CA GLY A 5 13.01 6.02 -0.29
C GLY A 5 13.49 5.87 1.13
N ILE A 6 14.76 6.14 1.35
CA ILE A 6 15.40 6.11 2.65
C ILE A 6 16.46 7.20 2.74
N SER A 7 16.59 7.80 3.92
CA SER A 7 17.63 8.81 4.19
C SER A 7 18.76 8.21 5.00
N TYR A 8 19.98 8.58 4.64
CA TYR A 8 21.20 8.29 5.39
C TYR A 8 21.78 9.59 5.91
N TYR A 9 22.07 9.63 7.19
CA TYR A 9 22.68 10.78 7.82
C TYR A 9 23.52 10.33 9.01
N ILE A 10 24.45 11.18 9.40
CA ILE A 10 25.20 11.03 10.64
C ILE A 10 24.90 12.23 11.54
N MET A 11 25.00 12.02 12.85
CA MET A 11 24.90 13.11 13.81
C MET A 11 26.30 13.64 14.11
N GLU A 12 26.49 14.92 13.91
CA GLU A 12 27.75 15.61 14.16
C GLU A 12 27.43 16.95 14.81
N ASP A 13 28.03 17.20 15.96
CA ASP A 13 27.78 18.41 16.76
C ASP A 13 26.29 18.67 17.01
N GLU A 14 25.54 17.62 17.37
CA GLU A 14 24.08 17.65 17.57
C GLU A 14 23.27 18.02 16.32
N ALA A 15 23.91 18.09 15.17
CA ALA A 15 23.26 18.38 13.89
C ALA A 15 23.26 17.14 13.00
N ARG A 16 22.22 17.07 12.16
CA ARG A 16 22.04 16.02 11.19
C ARG A 16 22.82 16.38 9.91
N LYS A 17 23.74 15.52 9.52
CA LYS A 17 24.48 15.68 8.26
C LYS A 17 24.08 14.61 7.26
N PRO A 18 23.73 14.98 6.03
CA PRO A 18 23.48 13.99 4.96
C PRO A 18 24.72 13.14 4.73
N GLN A 19 24.53 11.84 4.58
CA GLN A 19 25.57 10.89 4.21
C GLN A 19 25.42 10.59 2.72
N SER A 20 26.21 11.25 1.91
CA SER A 20 26.21 11.13 0.47
C SER A 20 27.07 9.97 -0.01
N GLY A 21 26.79 9.45 -1.21
CA GLY A 21 27.62 8.44 -1.85
C GLY A 21 27.44 7.02 -1.30
N VAL A 22 26.40 6.74 -0.56
CA VAL A 22 26.10 5.40 -0.08
C VAL A 22 25.54 4.56 -1.23
N ASP A 23 26.02 3.32 -1.36
CA ASP A 23 25.39 2.32 -2.23
C ASP A 23 24.38 1.56 -1.37
N VAL A 24 23.10 1.82 -1.62
CA VAL A 24 21.99 1.19 -0.88
C VAL A 24 21.11 0.43 -1.86
N ARG A 25 20.74 -0.78 -1.49
CA ARG A 25 20.00 -1.69 -2.37
C ARG A 25 18.91 -2.44 -1.63
N LEU A 26 17.86 -2.75 -2.37
CA LEU A 26 16.79 -3.65 -1.92
C LEU A 26 17.13 -5.07 -2.38
N LEU A 27 17.25 -5.99 -1.45
CA LEU A 27 17.52 -7.40 -1.73
C LEU A 27 16.36 -8.28 -1.29
N ARG A 28 16.00 -9.24 -2.14
CA ARG A 28 15.13 -10.33 -1.67
C ARG A 28 15.88 -11.14 -0.61
N PRO A 29 15.19 -11.72 0.38
CA PRO A 29 15.84 -12.61 1.35
C PRO A 29 16.62 -13.70 0.64
N GLY A 30 17.90 -13.85 1.01
CA GLY A 30 18.80 -14.84 0.41
C GLY A 30 19.42 -14.44 -0.94
N ALA A 31 19.10 -13.26 -1.46
CA ALA A 31 19.68 -12.79 -2.73
C ALA A 31 21.08 -12.22 -2.54
N ASP A 32 21.88 -12.28 -3.61
CA ASP A 32 23.22 -11.71 -3.63
C ASP A 32 23.20 -10.19 -3.73
N TRP A 33 24.21 -9.54 -3.15
CA TRP A 33 24.37 -8.08 -3.22
C TRP A 33 24.26 -7.55 -4.66
N GLN A 34 24.85 -8.24 -5.61
CA GLN A 34 24.87 -7.80 -7.00
C GLN A 34 23.51 -7.80 -7.67
N SER A 35 22.58 -8.61 -7.18
CA SER A 35 21.23 -8.70 -7.73
C SER A 35 20.26 -7.64 -7.15
N GLY A 36 20.71 -6.87 -6.17
CA GLY A 36 19.86 -5.89 -5.49
C GLY A 36 19.42 -4.72 -6.38
N ILE A 37 18.23 -4.23 -6.12
CA ILE A 37 17.72 -3.02 -6.78
C ILE A 37 18.39 -1.81 -6.14
N ARG A 38 19.17 -1.09 -6.92
CA ARG A 38 19.93 0.05 -6.42
C ARG A 38 19.05 1.29 -6.30
N LEU A 39 19.15 1.97 -5.16
CA LEU A 39 18.51 3.26 -4.95
C LEU A 39 19.45 4.38 -5.44
N ILE A 40 18.87 5.45 -5.94
CA ILE A 40 19.61 6.58 -6.49
C ILE A 40 19.48 7.78 -5.55
N GLU A 41 20.60 8.41 -5.25
CA GLU A 41 20.64 9.58 -4.39
C GLU A 41 20.15 10.82 -5.15
N THR A 42 19.33 11.63 -4.46
CA THR A 42 18.87 12.92 -4.96
C THR A 42 19.83 14.03 -4.53
N GLU A 43 20.60 14.55 -5.45
CA GLU A 43 21.41 15.78 -5.30
C GLU A 43 22.24 15.89 -4.00
N ASN A 44 22.99 14.86 -3.66
CA ASN A 44 23.84 14.85 -2.43
C ASN A 44 23.07 15.14 -1.13
N SER A 45 21.78 14.81 -1.14
CA SER A 45 20.89 15.06 0.01
C SER A 45 20.97 13.99 1.10
N GLY A 46 21.65 12.88 0.84
CA GLY A 46 21.60 11.70 1.69
C GLY A 46 20.28 10.93 1.57
N TYR A 47 19.40 11.34 0.68
CA TYR A 47 18.14 10.66 0.40
C TYR A 47 18.26 9.85 -0.88
N TYR A 48 17.93 8.58 -0.79
CA TYR A 48 18.04 7.59 -1.86
C TYR A 48 16.68 7.00 -2.17
N GLU A 49 16.35 6.86 -3.45
CA GLU A 49 15.05 6.34 -3.84
C GLU A 49 15.13 5.44 -5.07
N CYS A 50 14.13 4.58 -5.22
CA CYS A 50 13.92 3.78 -6.43
C CYS A 50 12.43 3.70 -6.74
N LEU A 51 12.15 3.36 -8.02
CA LEU A 51 10.80 3.06 -8.46
C LEU A 51 10.69 1.56 -8.70
N ILE A 52 9.59 0.99 -8.25
CA ILE A 52 9.20 -0.38 -8.54
C ILE A 52 8.03 -0.29 -9.53
N GLU A 53 8.27 -0.68 -10.76
CA GLU A 53 7.34 -0.45 -11.86
C GLU A 53 6.38 -1.63 -12.09
N THR A 54 6.79 -2.82 -11.72
CA THR A 54 6.02 -4.04 -11.98
C THR A 54 5.52 -4.69 -10.71
N GLU A 55 4.40 -5.40 -10.80
CA GLU A 55 3.89 -6.19 -9.66
C GLU A 55 4.81 -7.35 -9.30
N ALA A 56 5.58 -7.87 -10.27
CA ALA A 56 6.55 -8.93 -10.02
C ALA A 56 7.66 -8.49 -9.05
N ASP A 57 7.99 -7.20 -9.08
CA ASP A 57 9.02 -6.63 -8.22
C ASP A 57 8.48 -6.16 -6.87
N CYS A 58 7.18 -6.27 -6.65
CA CYS A 58 6.57 -6.00 -5.35
C CYS A 58 6.86 -7.15 -4.37
N GLY A 59 6.80 -6.84 -3.09
CA GLY A 59 6.95 -7.82 -2.02
C GLY A 59 7.92 -7.38 -0.94
N PHE A 60 8.44 -8.35 -0.23
CA PHE A 60 9.32 -8.13 0.92
C PHE A 60 10.77 -7.98 0.47
N TYR A 61 11.44 -6.97 1.01
CA TYR A 61 12.85 -6.70 0.77
C TYR A 61 13.61 -6.44 2.07
N GLU A 62 14.85 -6.85 2.07
CA GLU A 62 15.86 -6.42 3.03
C GLU A 62 16.61 -5.22 2.45
N ILE A 63 16.93 -4.24 3.29
CA ILE A 63 17.69 -3.07 2.88
C ILE A 63 19.16 -3.30 3.24
N TRP A 64 20.01 -3.29 2.23
CA TRP A 64 21.45 -3.49 2.36
C TRP A 64 22.20 -2.25 1.90
N ASP A 65 23.34 -1.97 2.50
CA ASP A 65 24.18 -0.84 2.15
C ASP A 65 25.66 -1.18 2.27
N ASN A 66 26.51 -0.28 1.79
CA ASN A 66 27.96 -0.43 1.85
C ASN A 66 28.64 0.43 2.94
N VAL A 67 27.89 0.93 3.90
CA VAL A 67 28.41 1.87 4.92
C VAL A 67 29.52 1.24 5.75
N GLY A 68 29.31 0.00 6.25
CA GLY A 68 30.29 -0.68 7.07
C GLY A 68 31.08 -1.77 6.35
N ASN A 69 30.69 -2.11 5.14
CA ASN A 69 31.31 -3.15 4.33
C ASN A 69 31.12 -2.86 2.85
N THR A 70 32.22 -2.67 2.11
CA THR A 70 32.17 -2.34 0.68
C THR A 70 31.51 -3.42 -0.19
N GLN A 71 31.41 -4.64 0.29
CA GLN A 71 30.71 -5.74 -0.38
C GLN A 71 29.22 -5.81 -0.01
N GLY A 72 28.73 -4.81 0.72
CA GLY A 72 27.36 -4.75 1.19
C GLY A 72 27.15 -5.49 2.50
N GLN A 73 26.27 -4.94 3.33
CA GLN A 73 25.84 -5.54 4.59
C GLN A 73 24.38 -5.26 4.83
N PHE A 74 23.74 -6.13 5.58
CA PHE A 74 22.35 -5.91 6.00
C PHE A 74 22.27 -4.70 6.94
N SER A 75 21.39 -3.75 6.63
CA SER A 75 21.21 -2.54 7.44
C SER A 75 20.42 -2.78 8.73
N GLY A 76 19.81 -3.95 8.88
CA GLY A 76 18.86 -4.22 9.96
C GLY A 76 17.43 -3.76 9.67
N LYS A 77 17.19 -3.22 8.48
CA LYS A 77 15.87 -2.70 8.08
C LYS A 77 15.28 -3.52 6.95
N THR A 78 13.97 -3.66 6.99
CA THR A 78 13.19 -4.36 5.96
C THR A 78 12.05 -3.49 5.49
N TYR A 79 11.53 -3.78 4.31
CA TYR A 79 10.39 -3.06 3.76
C TYR A 79 9.56 -3.95 2.85
N THR A 80 8.25 -3.77 2.89
CA THR A 80 7.34 -4.44 1.97
C THR A 80 6.77 -3.41 0.99
N ILE A 81 6.93 -3.68 -0.30
CA ILE A 81 6.50 -2.80 -1.38
C ILE A 81 5.34 -3.45 -2.10
N GLY A 82 4.30 -2.67 -2.37
CA GLY A 82 3.16 -3.10 -3.17
C GLY A 82 1.86 -3.17 -2.41
N LYS A 83 1.02 -4.10 -2.82
CA LYS A 83 -0.30 -4.27 -2.24
C LYS A 83 -0.23 -4.94 -0.87
N LEU A 84 -1.01 -4.45 0.05
CA LEU A 84 -1.22 -5.11 1.34
C LEU A 84 -2.17 -6.30 1.13
N ASP A 85 -1.79 -7.49 1.57
CA ASP A 85 -2.65 -8.66 1.50
C ASP A 85 -3.37 -8.93 2.83
N ALA A 86 -4.29 -9.90 2.81
CA ALA A 86 -5.10 -10.22 3.99
C ALA A 86 -4.27 -10.66 5.20
N ARG A 87 -3.06 -11.17 4.99
CA ARG A 87 -2.16 -11.61 6.08
C ARG A 87 -1.46 -10.43 6.75
N GLY A 88 -1.39 -9.29 6.05
CA GLY A 88 -0.82 -8.05 6.60
C GLY A 88 -1.81 -7.24 7.42
N LEU A 89 -3.09 -7.63 7.47
CA LEU A 89 -4.13 -6.92 8.19
C LEU A 89 -4.65 -7.77 9.35
N GLN A 90 -4.74 -7.19 10.52
CA GLN A 90 -5.42 -7.83 11.66
C GLN A 90 -6.94 -7.77 11.47
N ASN A 91 -7.65 -8.70 12.09
CA ASN A 91 -9.11 -8.67 12.09
C ASN A 91 -9.60 -7.36 12.73
N ASN A 92 -10.66 -6.79 12.13
CA ASN A 92 -11.31 -5.57 12.63
C ASN A 92 -10.38 -4.34 12.71
N CYS A 93 -9.36 -4.27 11.84
CA CYS A 93 -8.41 -3.15 11.85
C CYS A 93 -8.77 -2.01 10.88
N ILE A 94 -9.80 -2.18 10.04
CA ILE A 94 -10.25 -1.13 9.12
C ILE A 94 -11.50 -0.47 9.70
N TYR A 95 -11.37 0.80 10.05
CA TYR A 95 -12.46 1.61 10.60
C TYR A 95 -13.06 2.51 9.52
N GLY A 96 -14.26 3.06 9.80
CA GLY A 96 -14.96 3.93 8.86
C GLY A 96 -14.12 5.13 8.40
N ASN A 97 -13.30 5.70 9.28
CA ASN A 97 -12.43 6.83 8.96
C ASN A 97 -11.22 6.45 8.07
N HIS A 98 -10.99 5.17 7.84
CA HIS A 98 -9.98 4.71 6.88
C HIS A 98 -10.52 4.65 5.45
N ILE A 99 -11.83 4.81 5.29
CA ILE A 99 -12.52 4.72 3.99
C ILE A 99 -12.98 6.12 3.61
N LEU A 100 -12.47 6.64 2.51
CA LEU A 100 -12.84 7.96 2.01
C LEU A 100 -14.30 7.96 1.57
N ASP A 101 -15.01 9.07 1.81
CA ASP A 101 -16.41 9.20 1.40
C ASP A 101 -16.58 8.99 -0.10
N GLY A 102 -17.61 8.23 -0.47
CA GLY A 102 -17.98 8.02 -1.86
C GLY A 102 -17.12 7.00 -2.63
N VAL A 103 -16.11 6.39 -1.99
CA VAL A 103 -15.24 5.42 -2.70
C VAL A 103 -15.81 4.02 -2.78
N VAL A 104 -16.78 3.67 -1.94
CA VAL A 104 -17.45 2.36 -1.99
C VAL A 104 -18.61 2.47 -2.98
N THR A 105 -18.38 2.02 -4.19
CA THR A 105 -19.36 2.04 -5.28
C THR A 105 -19.87 0.63 -5.58
N GLY A 106 -20.86 0.51 -6.45
CA GLY A 106 -21.44 -0.78 -6.83
C GLY A 106 -20.39 -1.78 -7.34
N SER A 107 -19.35 -1.33 -8.03
CA SER A 107 -18.28 -2.21 -8.51
C SER A 107 -17.40 -2.78 -7.39
N LYS A 108 -17.49 -2.23 -6.20
CA LYS A 108 -16.72 -2.70 -5.03
C LYS A 108 -17.49 -3.71 -4.20
N ILE A 109 -18.76 -3.92 -4.51
CA ILE A 109 -19.65 -4.83 -3.78
C ILE A 109 -20.01 -5.97 -4.73
N ALA A 110 -19.70 -7.20 -4.31
CA ALA A 110 -20.04 -8.37 -5.11
C ALA A 110 -21.56 -8.56 -5.21
N ASN A 111 -22.01 -9.17 -6.28
CA ASN A 111 -23.42 -9.50 -6.43
C ASN A 111 -23.89 -10.36 -5.26
N GLU A 112 -25.09 -10.08 -4.77
CA GLU A 112 -25.70 -10.81 -3.65
C GLU A 112 -24.93 -10.70 -2.32
N ALA A 113 -23.97 -9.76 -2.23
CA ALA A 113 -23.18 -9.58 -1.00
C ALA A 113 -23.95 -8.86 0.11
N ILE A 114 -25.00 -8.11 -0.24
CA ILE A 114 -25.81 -7.36 0.73
C ILE A 114 -27.13 -8.13 0.99
N GLY A 115 -27.26 -8.68 2.18
CA GLY A 115 -28.45 -9.34 2.62
C GLY A 115 -29.30 -8.46 3.53
N THR A 116 -30.46 -8.99 3.96
CA THR A 116 -31.38 -8.25 4.85
C THR A 116 -30.73 -7.93 6.20
N GLU A 117 -29.83 -8.79 6.68
CA GLU A 117 -29.09 -8.59 7.93
C GLU A 117 -28.12 -7.39 7.88
N HIS A 118 -27.80 -6.90 6.68
CA HIS A 118 -26.92 -5.74 6.52
C HIS A 118 -27.68 -4.42 6.48
N LEU A 119 -29.00 -4.47 6.50
CA LEU A 119 -29.87 -3.31 6.34
C LEU A 119 -30.59 -3.00 7.65
N GLN A 120 -30.61 -1.74 8.04
CA GLN A 120 -31.34 -1.30 9.23
C GLN A 120 -32.83 -1.20 8.92
N ASN A 121 -33.66 -1.42 9.94
CA ASN A 121 -35.09 -1.18 9.84
C ASN A 121 -35.35 0.30 9.51
N GLY A 122 -36.27 0.54 8.58
CA GLY A 122 -36.64 1.89 8.18
C GLY A 122 -35.63 2.58 7.26
N LEU A 123 -34.61 1.83 6.79
CA LEU A 123 -33.58 2.39 5.91
C LEU A 123 -34.13 2.84 4.56
N PHE A 124 -35.11 2.11 4.02
CA PHE A 124 -35.68 2.43 2.71
C PHE A 124 -36.91 3.30 2.82
N SER A 125 -36.98 4.29 1.94
CA SER A 125 -38.17 5.10 1.68
C SER A 125 -38.62 4.85 0.23
N LEU A 126 -39.84 5.24 -0.10
CA LEU A 126 -40.35 5.12 -1.48
C LEU A 126 -39.45 5.82 -2.50
N SER A 127 -38.85 6.94 -2.13
CA SER A 127 -37.95 7.69 -3.02
C SER A 127 -36.66 6.97 -3.34
N LYS A 128 -36.27 5.99 -2.55
CA LYS A 128 -35.05 5.21 -2.74
C LYS A 128 -35.26 3.90 -3.48
N LEU A 129 -36.50 3.51 -3.70
CA LEU A 129 -36.85 2.29 -4.42
C LEU A 129 -36.87 2.55 -5.91
N GLN A 130 -36.41 1.57 -6.68
CA GLN A 130 -36.40 1.65 -8.13
C GLN A 130 -37.79 1.43 -8.70
N TYR A 131 -37.99 1.88 -9.89
CA TYR A 131 -39.25 1.86 -10.62
C TYR A 131 -39.76 0.45 -10.99
N GLU A 132 -38.98 -0.60 -10.79
CA GLU A 132 -39.47 -1.98 -10.99
C GLU A 132 -40.73 -2.29 -10.17
N ILE A 133 -40.89 -1.63 -9.05
CA ILE A 133 -42.16 -1.74 -8.27
C ILE A 133 -43.34 -1.25 -9.09
N GLN A 134 -43.16 -0.20 -9.88
CA GLN A 134 -44.22 0.31 -10.77
C GLN A 134 -44.61 -0.69 -11.84
N ASP A 135 -43.64 -1.44 -12.37
CA ASP A 135 -43.89 -2.51 -13.34
C ASP A 135 -44.71 -3.64 -12.73
N GLN A 136 -44.45 -3.99 -11.49
CA GLN A 136 -45.22 -4.99 -10.75
C GLN A 136 -46.65 -4.51 -10.52
N ASP A 137 -46.85 -3.25 -10.17
CA ASP A 137 -48.16 -2.66 -9.99
C ASP A 137 -48.97 -2.66 -11.28
N LYS A 138 -48.32 -2.44 -12.41
CA LYS A 138 -48.97 -2.54 -13.71
C LYS A 138 -49.48 -3.95 -14.00
N GLY A 139 -48.72 -4.96 -13.60
CA GLY A 139 -49.15 -6.35 -13.76
C GLY A 139 -50.31 -6.73 -12.86
N VAL A 140 -50.41 -6.14 -11.70
CA VAL A 140 -51.47 -6.42 -10.72
C VAL A 140 -52.76 -5.65 -11.02
N GLY A 141 -52.64 -4.53 -11.66
CA GLY A 141 -53.77 -3.63 -11.99
C GLY A 141 -54.73 -4.19 -13.03
N ASP A 142 -54.41 -5.29 -13.60
CA ASP A 142 -55.28 -5.99 -14.55
C ASP A 142 -56.30 -6.86 -13.81
#